data_065a689281dd2b424295a1b96a09645c
#
_entry.id   065a689281dd2b424295a1b96a09645c
#
_cell.length_a   1.000
_cell.length_b   1.000
_cell.length_c   1.000
_cell.angle_alpha   90.00
_cell.angle_beta   90.00
_cell.angle_gamma   90.00
#
_symmetry.space_group_name_H-M   'P 1'
#
loop_
_entity.id
_entity.type
_entity.pdbx_description
1 polymer ?
#
loop_
_entity_poly.entity_id
_entity_poly.type
_entity_poly.pdbx_seq_one_letter_code
_entity_poly.pdbx_strand_id
1 'polypeptide(L)'
;MTNDKQSPLIYLLDDDDAVRDALALLLRSVGLRSQGFADPQAFLANHDRGAIGCLLLDIRMPGMSGLDVLDQLAASDLPVIMLTGHGNVDLCRRAFKSGAVEFLQKPVDDDVLLDAVQKAVRQHIASRERQAATLAARQKLARLSGRELDVLQRIADGLSNKEIARELALSPRTVETYRANVFTKLEVDTLAQLIRHYLVLLAEGPAAR
;
A
#
# COMPACT_ATOMS: atom_id res chain seq x y z
N MET A 1 -19.77 -20.16 7.13
CA MET A 1 -18.81 -20.30 6.01
C MET A 1 -18.12 -18.96 5.86
N THR A 2 -17.04 -18.74 6.59
CA THR A 2 -16.22 -17.54 6.56
C THR A 2 -15.55 -17.44 5.20
N ASN A 3 -15.66 -16.28 4.58
CA ASN A 3 -15.20 -15.95 3.24
C ASN A 3 -13.68 -16.17 3.13
N ASP A 4 -13.27 -17.32 2.63
CA ASP A 4 -11.87 -17.80 2.57
C ASP A 4 -10.93 -16.88 1.78
N LYS A 5 -11.47 -15.97 0.94
CA LYS A 5 -10.72 -14.96 0.18
C LYS A 5 -10.30 -13.74 1.01
N GLN A 6 -10.79 -13.55 2.24
CA GLN A 6 -10.46 -12.40 3.08
C GLN A 6 -9.36 -12.66 4.10
N SER A 7 -8.97 -13.93 4.30
CA SER A 7 -7.86 -14.26 5.22
C SER A 7 -6.52 -13.95 4.57
N PRO A 8 -5.58 -13.35 5.33
CA PRO A 8 -4.23 -13.08 4.83
C PRO A 8 -3.56 -14.33 4.25
N LEU A 9 -2.83 -14.16 3.15
CA LEU A 9 -2.06 -15.22 2.50
C LEU A 9 -0.56 -14.92 2.65
N ILE A 10 0.17 -15.84 3.29
CA ILE A 10 1.60 -15.73 3.48
C ILE A 10 2.30 -16.53 2.40
N TYR A 11 3.06 -15.86 1.57
CA TYR A 11 3.89 -16.53 0.57
C TYR A 11 5.21 -16.98 1.20
N LEU A 12 5.63 -18.20 0.87
CA LEU A 12 6.87 -18.79 1.31
C LEU A 12 7.73 -19.03 0.08
N LEU A 13 8.84 -18.32 -0.07
CA LEU A 13 9.77 -18.51 -1.17
C LEU A 13 11.14 -18.92 -0.61
N ASP A 14 11.44 -20.19 -0.72
CA ASP A 14 12.64 -20.85 -0.23
C ASP A 14 12.88 -22.09 -1.09
N ASP A 15 14.08 -22.43 -1.43
CA ASP A 15 14.38 -23.62 -2.24
C ASP A 15 14.36 -24.93 -1.41
N ASP A 16 14.46 -24.84 -0.09
CA ASP A 16 14.41 -25.99 0.83
C ASP A 16 12.95 -26.37 1.18
N ASP A 17 12.51 -27.56 0.72
CA ASP A 17 11.18 -28.09 0.99
C ASP A 17 10.89 -28.24 2.49
N ALA A 18 11.89 -28.69 3.28
CA ALA A 18 11.72 -28.89 4.72
C ALA A 18 11.49 -27.56 5.46
N VAL A 19 12.15 -26.50 5.03
CA VAL A 19 11.95 -25.15 5.58
C VAL A 19 10.54 -24.65 5.22
N ARG A 20 10.12 -24.80 3.97
CA ARG A 20 8.77 -24.38 3.54
C ARG A 20 7.67 -25.14 4.30
N ASP A 21 7.83 -26.46 4.49
CA ASP A 21 6.87 -27.30 5.21
C ASP A 21 6.77 -26.91 6.69
N ALA A 22 7.92 -26.67 7.34
CA ALA A 22 7.98 -26.25 8.73
C ALA A 22 7.28 -24.86 8.93
N LEU A 23 7.59 -23.91 8.07
CA LEU A 23 6.96 -22.59 8.09
C LEU A 23 5.45 -22.66 7.82
N ALA A 24 5.03 -23.50 6.86
CA ALA A 24 3.62 -23.69 6.56
C ALA A 24 2.85 -24.34 7.74
N LEU A 25 3.48 -25.27 8.45
CA LEU A 25 2.91 -25.87 9.65
C LEU A 25 2.77 -24.85 10.78
N LEU A 26 3.80 -24.05 11.04
CA LEU A 26 3.78 -22.98 12.03
C LEU A 26 2.66 -21.98 11.75
N LEU A 27 2.59 -21.45 10.52
CA LEU A 27 1.55 -20.49 10.12
C LEU A 27 0.14 -21.07 10.27
N ARG A 28 -0.04 -22.33 9.89
CA ARG A 28 -1.32 -23.03 10.04
C ARG A 28 -1.72 -23.21 11.51
N SER A 29 -0.79 -23.44 12.41
CA SER A 29 -1.07 -23.59 13.85
C SER A 29 -1.72 -22.35 14.47
N VAL A 30 -1.47 -21.17 13.88
CA VAL A 30 -2.08 -19.88 14.28
C VAL A 30 -3.20 -19.43 13.33
N GLY A 31 -3.69 -20.31 12.45
CA GLY A 31 -4.81 -20.03 11.56
C GLY A 31 -4.47 -19.17 10.33
N LEU A 32 -3.20 -18.98 10.01
CA LEU A 32 -2.76 -18.27 8.81
C LEU A 32 -2.66 -19.22 7.62
N ARG A 33 -3.04 -18.73 6.45
CA ARG A 33 -2.90 -19.46 5.18
C ARG A 33 -1.52 -19.19 4.59
N SER A 34 -0.92 -20.20 3.97
CA SER A 34 0.35 -20.05 3.27
C SER A 34 0.33 -20.70 1.90
N GLN A 35 1.21 -20.22 1.02
CA GLN A 35 1.47 -20.79 -0.30
C GLN A 35 2.98 -20.82 -0.53
N GLY A 36 3.53 -22.02 -0.74
CA GLY A 36 4.96 -22.23 -0.95
C GLY A 36 5.35 -22.18 -2.43
N PHE A 37 6.56 -21.68 -2.67
CA PHE A 37 7.24 -21.67 -3.96
C PHE A 37 8.70 -22.06 -3.75
N ALA A 38 9.20 -22.99 -4.56
CA ALA A 38 10.62 -23.36 -4.58
C ALA A 38 11.42 -22.53 -5.59
N ASP A 39 10.74 -21.98 -6.60
CA ASP A 39 11.33 -21.24 -7.70
C ASP A 39 10.89 -19.77 -7.70
N PRO A 40 11.85 -18.82 -7.68
CA PRO A 40 11.57 -17.40 -7.76
C PRO A 40 10.73 -16.98 -8.96
N GLN A 41 10.98 -17.57 -10.14
CA GLN A 41 10.25 -17.21 -11.35
C GLN A 41 8.79 -17.67 -11.29
N ALA A 42 8.55 -18.88 -10.76
CA ALA A 42 7.19 -19.37 -10.53
C ALA A 42 6.42 -18.46 -9.55
N PHE A 43 7.07 -17.97 -8.49
CA PHE A 43 6.45 -17.00 -7.57
C PHE A 43 6.11 -15.69 -8.29
N LEU A 44 7.06 -15.08 -8.97
CA LEU A 44 6.86 -13.79 -9.67
C LEU A 44 5.74 -13.85 -10.71
N ALA A 45 5.57 -15.01 -11.38
CA ALA A 45 4.56 -15.23 -12.39
C ALA A 45 3.16 -15.52 -11.80
N ASN A 46 3.07 -16.18 -10.64
CA ASN A 46 1.82 -16.80 -10.17
C ASN A 46 1.28 -16.28 -8.84
N HIS A 47 2.02 -15.42 -8.10
CA HIS A 47 1.47 -14.86 -6.86
C HIS A 47 0.28 -13.93 -7.15
N ASP A 48 -0.75 -14.00 -6.31
CA ASP A 48 -1.91 -13.12 -6.43
C ASP A 48 -1.57 -11.71 -5.90
N ARG A 49 -1.41 -10.76 -6.82
CA ARG A 49 -1.15 -9.35 -6.49
C ARG A 49 -2.31 -8.66 -5.77
N GLY A 50 -3.50 -9.25 -5.78
CA GLY A 50 -4.68 -8.74 -5.07
C GLY A 50 -4.77 -9.22 -3.63
N ALA A 51 -4.06 -10.30 -3.27
CA ALA A 51 -4.13 -10.88 -1.93
C ALA A 51 -3.47 -9.97 -0.88
N ILE A 52 -4.12 -9.88 0.28
CA ILE A 52 -3.50 -9.28 1.47
C ILE A 52 -2.59 -10.33 2.12
N GLY A 53 -1.37 -9.95 2.48
CA GLY A 53 -0.44 -10.86 3.12
C GLY A 53 0.98 -10.32 3.20
N CYS A 54 1.96 -11.20 3.22
CA CYS A 54 3.38 -10.86 3.09
C CYS A 54 4.14 -12.02 2.44
N LEU A 55 5.38 -11.76 2.06
CA LEU A 55 6.31 -12.76 1.54
C LEU A 55 7.39 -13.03 2.59
N LEU A 56 7.57 -14.30 2.97
CA LEU A 56 8.77 -14.80 3.63
C LEU A 56 9.72 -15.27 2.54
N LEU A 57 10.89 -14.66 2.45
CA LEU A 57 11.80 -14.80 1.31
C LEU A 57 13.19 -15.21 1.78
N ASP A 58 13.63 -16.39 1.37
CA ASP A 58 15.02 -16.76 1.55
C ASP A 58 15.94 -15.94 0.65
N ILE A 59 17.11 -15.62 1.15
CA ILE A 59 18.10 -14.83 0.40
C ILE A 59 18.87 -15.69 -0.59
N ARG A 60 19.20 -16.93 -0.19
CA ARG A 60 20.09 -17.79 -0.97
C ARG A 60 19.33 -18.91 -1.66
N MET A 61 18.93 -18.67 -2.87
CA MET A 61 18.28 -19.66 -3.72
C MET A 61 19.07 -19.86 -5.02
N PRO A 62 19.02 -21.03 -5.63
CA PRO A 62 19.67 -21.29 -6.92
C PRO A 62 19.12 -20.37 -8.02
N GLY A 63 20.01 -19.89 -8.87
CA GLY A 63 19.65 -19.06 -10.03
C GLY A 63 19.39 -17.59 -9.70
N MET A 64 18.27 -17.29 -9.04
CA MET A 64 17.89 -15.93 -8.68
C MET A 64 17.92 -15.76 -7.15
N SER A 65 18.68 -14.80 -6.66
CA SER A 65 18.75 -14.53 -5.21
C SER A 65 17.47 -13.85 -4.69
N GLY A 66 17.20 -13.98 -3.40
CA GLY A 66 16.08 -13.27 -2.76
C GLY A 66 16.19 -11.75 -2.89
N LEU A 67 17.39 -11.18 -2.97
CA LEU A 67 17.55 -9.75 -3.21
C LEU A 67 17.12 -9.35 -4.63
N ASP A 68 17.37 -10.19 -5.63
CA ASP A 68 16.93 -9.93 -7.00
C ASP A 68 15.41 -10.01 -7.12
N VAL A 69 14.78 -10.93 -6.38
CA VAL A 69 13.30 -10.99 -6.24
C VAL A 69 12.76 -9.73 -5.58
N LEU A 70 13.38 -9.29 -4.48
CA LEU A 70 12.99 -8.08 -3.76
C LEU A 70 13.07 -6.83 -4.67
N ASP A 71 14.15 -6.70 -5.46
CA ASP A 71 14.31 -5.59 -6.42
C ASP A 71 13.21 -5.63 -7.51
N GLN A 72 12.77 -6.81 -7.97
CA GLN A 72 11.64 -6.94 -8.91
C GLN A 72 10.29 -6.62 -8.28
N LEU A 73 10.17 -6.77 -6.96
CA LEU A 73 8.96 -6.41 -6.21
C LEU A 73 8.93 -4.94 -5.78
N ALA A 74 9.92 -4.11 -6.12
CA ALA A 74 10.03 -2.72 -5.69
C ALA A 74 8.78 -1.86 -6.03
N ALA A 75 8.05 -2.20 -7.09
CA ALA A 75 6.79 -1.55 -7.46
C ALA A 75 5.54 -2.21 -6.82
N SER A 76 5.72 -3.30 -6.08
CA SER A 76 4.66 -4.00 -5.36
C SER A 76 4.49 -3.41 -3.96
N ASP A 77 3.28 -3.47 -3.44
CA ASP A 77 3.02 -3.12 -2.04
C ASP A 77 3.03 -4.35 -1.10
N LEU A 78 3.37 -5.53 -1.63
CA LEU A 78 3.51 -6.76 -0.85
C LEU A 78 4.70 -6.64 0.11
N PRO A 79 4.50 -6.64 1.44
CA PRO A 79 5.60 -6.59 2.38
C PRO A 79 6.47 -7.84 2.30
N VAL A 80 7.79 -7.65 2.33
CA VAL A 80 8.76 -8.74 2.24
C VAL A 80 9.56 -8.83 3.54
N ILE A 81 9.56 -9.99 4.15
CA ILE A 81 10.39 -10.37 5.30
C ILE A 81 11.49 -11.28 4.77
N MET A 82 12.74 -10.84 4.89
CA MET A 82 13.90 -11.61 4.43
C MET A 82 14.31 -12.63 5.49
N LEU A 83 14.55 -13.86 5.07
CA LEU A 83 15.10 -14.93 5.90
C LEU A 83 16.51 -15.28 5.42
N THR A 84 17.44 -15.53 6.32
CA THR A 84 18.82 -15.88 5.93
C THR A 84 19.52 -16.76 6.94
N GLY A 85 20.23 -17.77 6.47
CA GLY A 85 21.12 -18.58 7.31
C GLY A 85 22.43 -17.87 7.71
N HIS A 86 22.83 -16.83 6.98
CA HIS A 86 24.05 -16.06 7.25
C HIS A 86 23.76 -14.58 7.00
N GLY A 87 23.40 -13.87 8.07
CA GLY A 87 23.22 -12.43 8.02
C GLY A 87 24.53 -11.70 8.26
N ASN A 88 24.82 -10.72 7.43
CA ASN A 88 25.80 -9.69 7.75
C ASN A 88 25.17 -8.30 7.62
N VAL A 89 25.82 -7.30 8.19
CA VAL A 89 25.27 -5.92 8.25
C VAL A 89 25.05 -5.34 6.85
N ASP A 90 25.91 -5.66 5.88
CA ASP A 90 25.81 -5.11 4.53
C ASP A 90 24.61 -5.73 3.77
N LEU A 91 24.37 -7.01 3.96
CA LEU A 91 23.21 -7.70 3.39
C LEU A 91 21.89 -7.16 3.96
N CYS A 92 21.85 -7.00 5.27
CA CYS A 92 20.71 -6.41 5.98
C CYS A 92 20.42 -4.98 5.49
N ARG A 93 21.46 -4.14 5.39
CA ARG A 93 21.34 -2.77 4.88
C ARG A 93 20.83 -2.74 3.44
N ARG A 94 21.32 -3.63 2.58
CA ARG A 94 20.86 -3.76 1.19
C ARG A 94 19.39 -4.16 1.14
N ALA A 95 18.98 -5.18 1.91
CA ALA A 95 17.59 -5.63 1.96
C ALA A 95 16.62 -4.49 2.34
N PHE A 96 16.93 -3.72 3.40
CA PHE A 96 16.09 -2.59 3.79
C PHE A 96 16.08 -1.46 2.76
N LYS A 97 17.19 -1.17 2.08
CA LYS A 97 17.22 -0.20 0.98
C LYS A 97 16.36 -0.62 -0.21
N SER A 98 16.28 -1.92 -0.49
CA SER A 98 15.42 -2.48 -1.55
C SER A 98 13.96 -2.68 -1.11
N GLY A 99 13.58 -2.28 0.13
CA GLY A 99 12.19 -2.24 0.58
C GLY A 99 11.74 -3.43 1.44
N ALA A 100 12.66 -4.28 1.93
CA ALA A 100 12.31 -5.28 2.93
C ALA A 100 11.76 -4.60 4.19
N VAL A 101 10.68 -5.14 4.76
CA VAL A 101 10.06 -4.61 5.99
C VAL A 101 10.67 -5.21 7.25
N GLU A 102 11.30 -6.40 7.13
CA GLU A 102 12.00 -7.07 8.22
C GLU A 102 13.08 -7.99 7.68
N PHE A 103 14.06 -8.32 8.54
CA PHE A 103 15.18 -9.20 8.21
C PHE A 103 15.46 -10.12 9.42
N LEU A 104 15.29 -11.44 9.22
CA LEU A 104 15.42 -12.43 10.28
C LEU A 104 16.50 -13.45 9.93
N GLN A 105 17.28 -13.83 10.93
CA GLN A 105 18.34 -14.83 10.76
C GLN A 105 17.84 -16.22 11.16
N LYS A 106 18.05 -17.21 10.29
CA LYS A 106 17.75 -18.63 10.56
C LYS A 106 18.83 -19.21 11.50
N PRO A 107 18.46 -20.05 12.51
CA PRO A 107 17.10 -20.45 12.86
C PRO A 107 16.33 -19.29 13.50
N VAL A 108 15.07 -19.07 13.08
CA VAL A 108 14.21 -18.02 13.60
C VAL A 108 13.36 -18.59 14.73
N ASP A 109 13.25 -17.84 15.80
CA ASP A 109 12.29 -18.13 16.86
C ASP A 109 10.85 -17.97 16.34
N ASP A 110 9.98 -18.91 16.67
CA ASP A 110 8.62 -18.97 16.17
C ASP A 110 7.83 -17.71 16.53
N ASP A 111 7.95 -17.20 17.76
CA ASP A 111 7.23 -16.01 18.22
C ASP A 111 7.74 -14.76 17.47
N VAL A 112 9.05 -14.63 17.25
CA VAL A 112 9.65 -13.52 16.49
C VAL A 112 9.17 -13.52 15.04
N LEU A 113 9.11 -14.69 14.41
CA LEU A 113 8.59 -14.83 13.05
C LEU A 113 7.11 -14.45 12.96
N LEU A 114 6.30 -14.98 13.88
CA LEU A 114 4.86 -14.70 13.89
C LEU A 114 4.54 -13.23 14.15
N ASP A 115 5.28 -12.57 15.04
CA ASP A 115 5.16 -11.14 15.29
C ASP A 115 5.51 -10.32 14.05
N ALA A 116 6.60 -10.66 13.36
CA ALA A 116 7.01 -10.01 12.11
C ALA A 116 5.94 -10.18 11.01
N VAL A 117 5.40 -11.39 10.84
CA VAL A 117 4.32 -11.68 9.88
C VAL A 117 3.07 -10.86 10.20
N GLN A 118 2.62 -10.84 11.45
CA GLN A 118 1.45 -10.09 11.87
C GLN A 118 1.63 -8.57 11.65
N LYS A 119 2.82 -8.05 11.96
CA LYS A 119 3.16 -6.64 11.71
C LYS A 119 3.12 -6.31 10.22
N ALA A 120 3.74 -7.15 9.38
CA ALA A 120 3.74 -6.99 7.93
C ALA A 120 2.32 -7.03 7.34
N VAL A 121 1.49 -7.97 7.76
CA VAL A 121 0.09 -8.06 7.34
C VAL A 121 -0.70 -6.81 7.72
N ARG A 122 -0.57 -6.32 8.97
CA ARG A 122 -1.23 -5.07 9.39
C ARG A 122 -0.78 -3.87 8.54
N GLN A 123 0.51 -3.77 8.23
CA GLN A 123 1.04 -2.72 7.36
C GLN A 123 0.46 -2.80 5.94
N HIS A 124 0.34 -4.01 5.38
CA HIS A 124 -0.23 -4.22 4.06
C HIS A 124 -1.70 -3.81 4.01
N ILE A 125 -2.52 -4.22 4.99
CA ILE A 125 -3.93 -3.81 5.10
C ILE A 125 -4.02 -2.28 5.10
N ALA A 126 -3.30 -1.61 6.00
CA ALA A 126 -3.33 -0.15 6.09
C ALA A 126 -2.82 0.56 4.82
N SER A 127 -1.87 -0.05 4.08
CA SER A 127 -1.40 0.46 2.79
C SER A 127 -2.50 0.36 1.73
N ARG A 128 -3.14 -0.80 1.61
CA ARG A 128 -4.25 -1.04 0.66
C ARG A 128 -5.44 -0.13 0.92
N GLU A 129 -5.82 0.07 2.17
CA GLU A 129 -6.89 0.99 2.55
C GLU A 129 -6.57 2.44 2.14
N ARG A 130 -5.33 2.89 2.37
CA ARG A 130 -4.89 4.23 1.95
C ARG A 130 -4.89 4.38 0.44
N GLN A 131 -4.41 3.37 -0.30
CA GLN A 131 -4.42 3.38 -1.77
C GLN A 131 -5.85 3.44 -2.32
N ALA A 132 -6.76 2.63 -1.78
CA ALA A 132 -8.16 2.62 -2.15
C ALA A 132 -8.84 3.98 -1.86
N ALA A 133 -8.59 4.57 -0.69
CA ALA A 133 -9.11 5.90 -0.34
C ALA A 133 -8.57 7.00 -1.28
N THR A 134 -7.28 6.95 -1.60
CA THR A 134 -6.63 7.88 -2.54
C THR A 134 -7.24 7.77 -3.94
N LEU A 135 -7.42 6.53 -4.44
CA LEU A 135 -8.04 6.29 -5.74
C LEU A 135 -9.49 6.82 -5.78
N ALA A 136 -10.28 6.53 -4.75
CA ALA A 136 -11.64 7.02 -4.63
C ALA A 136 -11.69 8.56 -4.60
N ALA A 137 -10.80 9.20 -3.86
CA ALA A 137 -10.70 10.66 -3.82
C ALA A 137 -10.31 11.26 -5.18
N ARG A 138 -9.35 10.67 -5.89
CA ARG A 138 -8.99 11.09 -7.26
C ARG A 138 -10.17 10.95 -8.24
N GLN A 139 -10.93 9.86 -8.15
CA GLN A 139 -12.14 9.66 -8.96
C GLN A 139 -13.21 10.71 -8.70
N LYS A 140 -13.40 11.13 -7.43
CA LYS A 140 -14.33 12.22 -7.09
C LYS A 140 -13.83 13.57 -7.63
N LEU A 141 -12.55 13.88 -7.48
CA LEU A 141 -11.95 15.10 -8.06
C LEU A 141 -12.13 15.17 -9.58
N ALA A 142 -12.02 14.05 -10.28
CA ALA A 142 -12.21 13.99 -11.74
C ALA A 142 -13.66 14.30 -12.21
N ARG A 143 -14.64 14.31 -11.28
CA ARG A 143 -16.03 14.71 -11.58
C ARG A 143 -16.27 16.23 -11.52
N LEU A 144 -15.29 16.98 -11.04
CA LEU A 144 -15.39 18.43 -10.99
C LEU A 144 -15.18 19.03 -12.38
N SER A 145 -15.99 20.04 -12.72
CA SER A 145 -15.73 20.89 -13.88
C SER A 145 -14.50 21.78 -13.63
N GLY A 146 -13.92 22.34 -14.69
CA GLY A 146 -12.80 23.26 -14.54
C GLY A 146 -13.10 24.45 -13.61
N ARG A 147 -14.32 25.01 -13.66
CA ARG A 147 -14.72 26.11 -12.76
C ARG A 147 -14.88 25.68 -11.30
N GLU A 148 -15.39 24.46 -11.07
CA GLU A 148 -15.45 23.89 -9.71
C GLU A 148 -14.04 23.61 -9.16
N LEU A 149 -13.12 23.15 -10.01
CA LEU A 149 -11.73 22.95 -9.62
C LEU A 149 -11.02 24.27 -9.31
N ASP A 150 -11.25 25.32 -10.12
CA ASP A 150 -10.73 26.68 -9.86
C ASP A 150 -11.22 27.20 -8.49
N VAL A 151 -12.49 27.00 -8.16
CA VAL A 151 -13.07 27.40 -6.86
C VAL A 151 -12.51 26.54 -5.74
N LEU A 152 -12.38 25.21 -5.93
CA LEU A 152 -11.81 24.30 -4.94
C LEU A 152 -10.37 24.70 -4.57
N GLN A 153 -9.53 25.06 -5.55
CA GLN A 153 -8.14 25.49 -5.30
C GLN A 153 -8.11 26.72 -4.39
N ARG A 154 -8.95 27.75 -4.65
CA ARG A 154 -9.00 28.96 -3.81
C ARG A 154 -9.54 28.70 -2.40
N ILE A 155 -10.47 27.73 -2.28
CA ILE A 155 -10.91 27.26 -0.95
C ILE A 155 -9.76 26.63 -0.18
N ALA A 156 -8.94 25.80 -0.85
CA ALA A 156 -7.76 25.20 -0.25
C ALA A 156 -6.71 26.23 0.15
N ASP A 157 -6.57 27.31 -0.62
CA ASP A 157 -5.70 28.46 -0.33
C ASP A 157 -6.24 29.37 0.80
N GLY A 158 -7.45 29.07 1.33
CA GLY A 158 -8.05 29.77 2.47
C GLY A 158 -8.82 31.05 2.10
N LEU A 159 -9.08 31.30 0.82
CA LEU A 159 -9.78 32.51 0.37
C LEU A 159 -11.26 32.50 0.75
N SER A 160 -11.78 33.67 1.12
CA SER A 160 -13.21 33.89 1.34
C SER A 160 -13.99 33.94 0.02
N ASN A 161 -15.31 33.74 0.07
CA ASN A 161 -16.18 33.82 -1.11
C ASN A 161 -16.03 35.14 -1.89
N LYS A 162 -15.79 36.26 -1.19
CA LYS A 162 -15.60 37.58 -1.82
C LYS A 162 -14.27 37.67 -2.57
N GLU A 163 -13.21 37.09 -2.02
CA GLU A 163 -11.88 37.03 -2.65
C GLU A 163 -11.90 36.14 -3.86
N ILE A 164 -12.49 34.92 -3.74
CA ILE A 164 -12.68 33.99 -4.86
C ILE A 164 -13.47 34.64 -5.99
N ALA A 165 -14.56 35.35 -5.66
CA ALA A 165 -15.38 36.04 -6.64
C ALA A 165 -14.59 37.10 -7.41
N ARG A 166 -13.74 37.85 -6.72
CA ARG A 166 -12.85 38.86 -7.33
C ARG A 166 -11.80 38.23 -8.24
N GLU A 167 -11.12 37.19 -7.78
CA GLU A 167 -10.06 36.52 -8.56
C GLU A 167 -10.59 35.84 -9.82
N LEU A 168 -11.74 35.18 -9.72
CA LEU A 168 -12.32 34.41 -10.84
C LEU A 168 -13.27 35.25 -11.71
N ALA A 169 -13.45 36.56 -11.43
CA ALA A 169 -14.41 37.46 -12.07
C ALA A 169 -15.85 36.91 -12.05
N LEU A 170 -16.28 36.42 -10.89
CA LEU A 170 -17.62 35.85 -10.63
C LEU A 170 -18.39 36.70 -9.62
N SER A 171 -19.71 36.45 -9.52
CA SER A 171 -20.50 36.98 -8.40
C SER A 171 -20.28 36.13 -7.13
N PRO A 172 -20.36 36.72 -5.91
CA PRO A 172 -20.32 35.95 -4.68
C PRO A 172 -21.34 34.81 -4.63
N ARG A 173 -22.55 35.05 -5.16
CA ARG A 173 -23.62 34.05 -5.25
C ARG A 173 -23.25 32.89 -6.18
N THR A 174 -22.54 33.16 -7.27
CA THR A 174 -22.02 32.13 -8.18
C THR A 174 -20.95 31.27 -7.49
N VAL A 175 -20.06 31.89 -6.71
CA VAL A 175 -19.05 31.18 -5.91
C VAL A 175 -19.72 30.27 -4.87
N GLU A 176 -20.77 30.73 -4.19
CA GLU A 176 -21.54 29.92 -3.24
C GLU A 176 -22.14 28.67 -3.92
N THR A 177 -22.67 28.82 -5.13
CA THR A 177 -23.19 27.71 -5.92
C THR A 177 -22.10 26.72 -6.27
N TYR A 178 -20.94 27.17 -6.76
CA TYR A 178 -19.83 26.29 -7.06
C TYR A 178 -19.30 25.58 -5.80
N ARG A 179 -19.21 26.29 -4.66
CA ARG A 179 -18.83 25.67 -3.37
C ARG A 179 -19.78 24.54 -2.99
N ALA A 180 -21.09 24.80 -3.05
CA ALA A 180 -22.10 23.77 -2.76
C ALA A 180 -21.94 22.54 -3.67
N ASN A 181 -21.75 22.77 -4.97
CA ASN A 181 -21.54 21.69 -5.94
C ASN A 181 -20.25 20.90 -5.65
N VAL A 182 -19.15 21.58 -5.32
CA VAL A 182 -17.88 20.97 -4.94
C VAL A 182 -18.08 20.07 -3.72
N PHE A 183 -18.71 20.59 -2.66
CA PHE A 183 -18.94 19.83 -1.43
C PHE A 183 -19.82 18.60 -1.68
N THR A 184 -20.87 18.74 -2.47
CA THR A 184 -21.75 17.63 -2.87
C THR A 184 -21.01 16.57 -3.68
N LYS A 185 -20.24 16.97 -4.73
CA LYS A 185 -19.53 16.04 -5.60
C LYS A 185 -18.38 15.32 -4.90
N LEU A 186 -17.73 15.99 -3.95
CA LEU A 186 -16.66 15.42 -3.14
C LEU A 186 -17.17 14.65 -1.91
N GLU A 187 -18.50 14.73 -1.63
CA GLU A 187 -19.15 14.08 -0.50
C GLU A 187 -18.51 14.50 0.84
N VAL A 188 -18.35 15.81 1.03
CA VAL A 188 -17.81 16.41 2.27
C VAL A 188 -18.79 17.44 2.82
N ASP A 189 -18.92 17.49 4.14
CA ASP A 189 -19.84 18.42 4.82
C ASP A 189 -19.12 19.64 5.39
N THR A 190 -17.80 19.54 5.59
CA THR A 190 -17.01 20.60 6.24
C THR A 190 -15.71 20.87 5.49
N LEU A 191 -15.22 22.11 5.64
CA LEU A 191 -13.91 22.51 5.13
C LEU A 191 -12.78 21.62 5.71
N ALA A 192 -12.90 21.23 6.98
CA ALA A 192 -11.91 20.35 7.62
C ALA A 192 -11.85 18.97 6.96
N GLN A 193 -12.99 18.40 6.58
CA GLN A 193 -13.05 17.14 5.80
C GLN A 193 -12.44 17.32 4.41
N LEU A 194 -12.78 18.43 3.71
CA LEU A 194 -12.22 18.75 2.40
C LEU A 194 -10.68 18.82 2.46
N ILE A 195 -10.12 19.57 3.40
CA ILE A 195 -8.69 19.71 3.58
C ILE A 195 -8.05 18.33 3.88
N ARG A 196 -8.60 17.59 4.83
CA ARG A 196 -8.06 16.28 5.24
C ARG A 196 -7.99 15.28 4.10
N HIS A 197 -9.01 15.22 3.25
CA HIS A 197 -9.13 14.20 2.23
C HIS A 197 -8.52 14.58 0.88
N TYR A 198 -8.43 15.88 0.57
CA TYR A 198 -8.11 16.34 -0.78
C TYR A 198 -6.89 17.27 -0.89
N LEU A 199 -6.45 17.91 0.21
CA LEU A 199 -5.36 18.91 0.14
C LEU A 199 -4.06 18.32 -0.44
N VAL A 200 -3.67 17.11 -0.01
CA VAL A 200 -2.47 16.43 -0.51
C VAL A 200 -2.59 16.15 -2.01
N LEU A 201 -3.75 15.69 -2.46
CA LEU A 201 -4.00 15.40 -3.88
C LEU A 201 -4.03 16.66 -4.75
N LEU A 202 -4.50 17.79 -4.19
CA LEU A 202 -4.48 19.09 -4.88
C LEU A 202 -3.07 19.65 -5.02
N ALA A 203 -2.21 19.43 -4.03
CA ALA A 203 -0.80 19.84 -4.06
C ALA A 203 0.03 19.02 -5.07
N GLU A 204 -0.33 17.78 -5.33
CA GLU A 204 0.33 16.92 -6.34
C GLU A 204 -0.04 17.28 -7.79
N GLY A 205 -1.03 18.13 -7.99
CA GLY A 205 -1.57 18.48 -9.31
C GLY A 205 -2.46 17.37 -9.91
N PRO A 206 -3.25 17.66 -10.96
CA PRO A 206 -3.97 16.63 -11.68
C PRO A 206 -2.94 15.70 -12.32
N ALA A 207 -3.04 14.38 -12.04
CA ALA A 207 -2.18 13.40 -12.69
C ALA A 207 -2.18 13.67 -14.20
N ALA A 208 -1.00 13.88 -14.78
CA ALA A 208 -0.85 14.08 -16.22
C ALA A 208 -1.61 12.97 -16.96
N ARG A 209 -2.49 13.38 -17.88
CA ARG A 209 -3.29 12.48 -18.73
C ARG A 209 -2.42 11.78 -19.74
#